data_0054fb7c47628998528546eb33b7b653
#
_entry.id   0054fb7c47628998528546eb33b7b653
#
_cell.length_a   1.000
_cell.length_b   1.000
_cell.length_c   1.000
_cell.angle_alpha   90.00
_cell.angle_beta   90.00
_cell.angle_gamma   90.00
#
_symmetry.space_group_name_H-M   'P 1'
#
loop_
_entity.id
_entity.type
_entity.pdbx_description
1 polymer ?
#
loop_
_entity_poly.entity_id
_entity_poly.type
_entity_poly.pdbx_seq_one_letter_code
_entity_poly.pdbx_strand_id
1 'polypeptide(L)'
;MKIDGYTRLAAVVANPIKHSISPFIHNSAFEATNTNGVYLAWEVDAAELAETVANIRRYQMYGINLSMPYKEQVIPYLDQLSEEACLIGAVNTVVNREGTLIGYNTDGKGFFKSLPSFKISRKRLVLLGAGGAAKAILAQAILDGVSQISVFVRSSSMEKTRPYLEKIQNTTGFRVDLFALEDIQELQDSITQADLLVNATSVGMDGSSQPIPTSIVLPEKLMVADVIYQPFETPFLKWARNQGNQSINGLGMLLYQAAEAFELWTGKEMPTNQIWELLKQKYQ
;
A
#
# COMPACT_ATOMS: atom_id res chain seq x y z
N MET A 1 -11.56 14.54 -21.63
CA MET A 1 -10.09 14.79 -21.76
C MET A 1 -9.72 15.02 -23.22
N LYS A 2 -8.89 16.03 -23.54
CA LYS A 2 -8.38 16.30 -24.92
C LYS A 2 -6.91 15.88 -24.96
N ILE A 3 -6.54 15.00 -25.88
CA ILE A 3 -5.16 14.55 -26.10
C ILE A 3 -4.55 15.37 -27.23
N ASP A 4 -3.37 15.94 -27.02
CA ASP A 4 -2.62 16.75 -27.97
C ASP A 4 -1.10 16.51 -27.83
N GLY A 5 -0.28 17.29 -28.57
CA GLY A 5 1.19 17.16 -28.56
C GLY A 5 1.87 17.51 -27.23
N TYR A 6 1.15 18.09 -26.27
CA TYR A 6 1.64 18.42 -24.93
C TYR A 6 1.19 17.41 -23.86
N THR A 7 0.39 16.40 -24.24
CA THR A 7 -0.10 15.41 -23.30
C THR A 7 1.05 14.54 -22.76
N ARG A 8 1.25 14.56 -21.43
CA ARG A 8 2.28 13.74 -20.79
C ARG A 8 1.73 12.40 -20.34
N LEU A 9 2.56 11.39 -20.38
CA LEU A 9 2.23 10.02 -20.03
C LEU A 9 2.53 9.74 -18.55
N ALA A 10 1.68 8.91 -17.93
CA ALA A 10 2.00 8.11 -16.77
C ALA A 10 1.46 6.69 -17.00
N ALA A 11 1.95 5.70 -16.28
CA ALA A 11 1.49 4.33 -16.43
C ALA A 11 1.65 3.52 -15.14
N VAL A 12 0.94 2.39 -15.05
CA VAL A 12 1.30 1.30 -14.13
C VAL A 12 1.98 0.19 -14.93
N VAL A 13 3.06 -0.35 -14.37
CA VAL A 13 3.86 -1.42 -14.95
C VAL A 13 3.85 -2.63 -14.03
N ALA A 14 3.43 -3.78 -14.52
CA ALA A 14 3.46 -5.06 -13.82
C ALA A 14 3.29 -6.22 -14.81
N ASN A 15 3.31 -7.47 -14.29
CA ASN A 15 2.98 -8.65 -15.06
C ASN A 15 2.33 -9.72 -14.16
N PRO A 16 1.01 -10.00 -14.32
CA PRO A 16 0.03 -9.35 -15.22
C PRO A 16 -0.50 -8.00 -14.68
N ILE A 17 -1.11 -7.15 -15.53
CA ILE A 17 -1.62 -5.83 -15.12
C ILE A 17 -2.99 -5.44 -15.72
N LYS A 18 -3.50 -6.16 -16.69
CA LYS A 18 -4.72 -5.77 -17.43
C LYS A 18 -5.97 -5.53 -16.56
N HIS A 19 -6.01 -6.13 -15.37
CA HIS A 19 -7.10 -5.99 -14.40
C HIS A 19 -6.99 -4.73 -13.51
N SER A 20 -5.92 -3.94 -13.67
CA SER A 20 -5.68 -2.78 -12.80
C SER A 20 -6.74 -1.70 -12.95
N ILE A 21 -7.20 -1.17 -11.80
CA ILE A 21 -8.11 -0.03 -11.73
C ILE A 21 -7.38 1.33 -11.76
N SER A 22 -6.05 1.33 -11.62
CA SER A 22 -5.25 2.57 -11.60
C SER A 22 -5.48 3.49 -12.81
N PRO A 23 -5.62 3.00 -14.06
CA PRO A 23 -5.96 3.85 -15.18
C PRO A 23 -7.27 4.61 -15.01
N PHE A 24 -8.29 3.98 -14.44
CA PHE A 24 -9.56 4.65 -14.15
C PHE A 24 -9.38 5.77 -13.12
N ILE A 25 -8.68 5.51 -12.01
CA ILE A 25 -8.44 6.48 -10.94
C ILE A 25 -7.67 7.70 -11.46
N HIS A 26 -6.52 7.45 -12.11
CA HIS A 26 -5.65 8.54 -12.55
C HIS A 26 -6.21 9.35 -13.72
N ASN A 27 -6.88 8.71 -14.70
CA ASN A 27 -7.49 9.44 -15.80
C ASN A 27 -8.68 10.30 -15.32
N SER A 28 -9.48 9.81 -14.34
CA SER A 28 -10.51 10.62 -13.69
C SER A 28 -9.89 11.83 -12.96
N ALA A 29 -8.72 11.66 -12.33
CA ALA A 29 -8.00 12.75 -11.69
C ALA A 29 -7.44 13.76 -12.69
N PHE A 30 -6.83 13.32 -13.78
CA PHE A 30 -6.34 14.19 -14.86
C PHE A 30 -7.47 15.06 -15.43
N GLU A 31 -8.64 14.45 -15.67
CA GLU A 31 -9.80 15.17 -16.18
C GLU A 31 -10.36 16.18 -15.15
N ALA A 32 -10.61 15.76 -13.91
CA ALA A 32 -11.16 16.59 -12.86
C ALA A 32 -10.27 17.78 -12.48
N THR A 33 -8.94 17.62 -12.59
CA THR A 33 -7.97 18.70 -12.29
C THR A 33 -7.58 19.53 -13.50
N ASN A 34 -8.17 19.24 -14.67
CA ASN A 34 -7.79 19.85 -15.97
C ASN A 34 -6.25 19.77 -16.18
N THR A 35 -5.67 18.61 -15.90
CA THR A 35 -4.24 18.35 -16.12
C THR A 35 -4.06 17.58 -17.42
N ASN A 36 -3.20 18.09 -18.32
CA ASN A 36 -2.97 17.46 -19.61
C ASN A 36 -2.06 16.23 -19.47
N GLY A 37 -2.66 15.10 -19.12
CA GLY A 37 -1.99 13.83 -18.90
C GLY A 37 -2.88 12.65 -19.21
N VAL A 38 -2.28 11.50 -19.51
CA VAL A 38 -2.95 10.23 -19.71
C VAL A 38 -2.23 9.12 -18.95
N TYR A 39 -3.01 8.20 -18.39
CA TYR A 39 -2.50 7.07 -17.63
C TYR A 39 -2.90 5.75 -18.25
N LEU A 40 -1.92 4.86 -18.46
CA LEU A 40 -2.09 3.56 -19.10
C LEU A 40 -1.67 2.42 -18.16
N ALA A 41 -2.00 1.18 -18.55
CA ALA A 41 -1.49 -0.04 -17.92
C ALA A 41 -0.61 -0.78 -18.95
N TRP A 42 0.63 -1.05 -18.56
CA TRP A 42 1.61 -1.74 -19.42
C TRP A 42 2.00 -3.08 -18.78
N GLU A 43 1.71 -4.14 -19.50
CA GLU A 43 2.22 -5.46 -19.18
C GLU A 43 3.60 -5.60 -19.80
N VAL A 44 4.62 -5.74 -18.97
CA VAL A 44 6.03 -5.68 -19.36
C VAL A 44 6.73 -6.92 -18.83
N ASP A 45 7.54 -7.58 -19.64
CA ASP A 45 8.35 -8.69 -19.17
C ASP A 45 9.58 -8.20 -18.37
N ALA A 46 10.09 -9.05 -17.49
CA ALA A 46 11.21 -8.66 -16.61
C ALA A 46 12.47 -8.22 -17.37
N ALA A 47 12.72 -8.79 -18.55
CA ALA A 47 13.84 -8.41 -19.41
C ALA A 47 13.71 -6.99 -19.99
N GLU A 48 12.49 -6.45 -20.08
CA GLU A 48 12.18 -5.13 -20.68
C GLU A 48 12.09 -4.03 -19.61
N LEU A 49 12.17 -4.36 -18.31
CA LEU A 49 12.00 -3.39 -17.22
C LEU A 49 13.01 -2.23 -17.32
N ALA A 50 14.28 -2.53 -17.59
CA ALA A 50 15.34 -1.52 -17.70
C ALA A 50 15.06 -0.50 -18.82
N GLU A 51 14.63 -0.99 -20.00
CA GLU A 51 14.28 -0.12 -21.13
C GLU A 51 13.00 0.67 -20.83
N THR A 52 12.01 0.04 -20.21
CA THR A 52 10.77 0.72 -19.77
C THR A 52 11.08 1.89 -18.85
N VAL A 53 11.98 1.72 -17.89
CA VAL A 53 12.41 2.80 -16.98
C VAL A 53 13.20 3.89 -17.74
N ALA A 54 14.10 3.52 -18.67
CA ALA A 54 14.83 4.48 -19.48
C ALA A 54 13.90 5.35 -20.35
N ASN A 55 12.80 4.78 -20.82
CA ASN A 55 11.80 5.46 -21.63
C ASN A 55 11.03 6.56 -20.87
N ILE A 56 10.99 6.51 -19.53
CA ILE A 56 10.43 7.61 -18.71
C ILE A 56 11.14 8.93 -19.00
N ARG A 57 12.49 8.89 -19.10
CA ARG A 57 13.31 10.08 -19.47
C ARG A 57 13.12 10.45 -20.91
N ARG A 58 13.23 9.45 -21.83
CA ARG A 58 13.18 9.66 -23.29
C ARG A 58 11.89 10.34 -23.73
N TYR A 59 10.75 9.95 -23.15
CA TYR A 59 9.43 10.50 -23.51
C TYR A 59 8.95 11.56 -22.53
N GLN A 60 9.79 12.05 -21.63
CA GLN A 60 9.47 13.09 -20.65
C GLN A 60 8.17 12.80 -19.88
N MET A 61 7.96 11.52 -19.53
CA MET A 61 6.78 11.09 -18.80
C MET A 61 6.72 11.75 -17.42
N TYR A 62 5.52 11.80 -16.79
CA TYR A 62 5.41 12.12 -15.38
C TYR A 62 6.17 11.10 -14.51
N GLY A 63 6.03 9.83 -14.84
CA GLY A 63 6.61 8.69 -14.16
C GLY A 63 5.77 7.44 -14.37
N ILE A 64 6.01 6.43 -13.54
CA ILE A 64 5.25 5.18 -13.55
C ILE A 64 4.94 4.72 -12.12
N ASN A 65 3.81 4.02 -11.95
CA ASN A 65 3.63 3.14 -10.81
C ASN A 65 4.14 1.73 -11.13
N LEU A 66 4.51 1.02 -10.10
CA LEU A 66 4.98 -0.36 -10.18
C LEU A 66 4.14 -1.26 -9.28
N SER A 67 3.75 -2.41 -9.80
CA SER A 67 3.15 -3.49 -9.03
C SER A 67 4.00 -4.76 -9.14
N MET A 68 3.48 -5.90 -8.66
CA MET A 68 4.24 -7.15 -8.71
C MET A 68 4.62 -7.54 -10.15
N PRO A 69 5.85 -8.05 -10.37
CA PRO A 69 6.90 -8.31 -9.40
C PRO A 69 7.94 -7.17 -9.27
N TYR A 70 7.72 -5.98 -9.85
CA TYR A 70 8.75 -5.00 -10.18
C TYR A 70 9.11 -3.99 -9.09
N LYS A 71 8.39 -3.96 -7.96
CA LYS A 71 8.61 -2.96 -6.89
C LYS A 71 10.03 -2.96 -6.30
N GLU A 72 10.66 -4.13 -6.19
CA GLU A 72 12.06 -4.26 -5.74
C GLU A 72 13.04 -4.19 -6.91
N GLN A 73 12.67 -4.78 -8.05
CA GLN A 73 13.54 -4.92 -9.23
C GLN A 73 13.84 -3.60 -9.92
N VAL A 74 13.01 -2.57 -9.73
CA VAL A 74 13.19 -1.25 -10.37
C VAL A 74 14.32 -0.44 -9.73
N ILE A 75 14.64 -0.69 -8.45
CA ILE A 75 15.57 0.13 -7.66
C ILE A 75 16.92 0.39 -8.35
N PRO A 76 17.60 -0.60 -8.96
CA PRO A 76 18.89 -0.39 -9.64
C PRO A 76 18.85 0.58 -10.82
N TYR A 77 17.67 0.90 -11.34
CA TYR A 77 17.48 1.77 -12.52
C TYR A 77 17.11 3.21 -12.16
N LEU A 78 17.02 3.53 -10.84
CA LEU A 78 16.64 4.84 -10.32
C LEU A 78 17.87 5.62 -9.84
N ASP A 79 17.79 6.95 -9.92
CA ASP A 79 18.88 7.83 -9.48
C ASP A 79 18.83 8.05 -7.95
N GLN A 80 17.62 8.12 -7.37
CA GLN A 80 17.41 8.41 -5.95
C GLN A 80 16.21 7.62 -5.41
N LEU A 81 16.19 7.42 -4.11
CA LEU A 81 15.07 6.85 -3.36
C LEU A 81 14.65 7.81 -2.24
N SER A 82 13.35 7.89 -2.01
CA SER A 82 12.82 8.53 -0.80
C SER A 82 13.13 7.72 0.46
N GLU A 83 13.00 8.34 1.62
CA GLU A 83 13.28 7.70 2.92
C GLU A 83 12.42 6.44 3.12
N GLU A 84 11.12 6.55 2.88
CA GLU A 84 10.20 5.41 2.99
C GLU A 84 10.54 4.29 2.00
N ALA A 85 10.88 4.61 0.75
CA ALA A 85 11.27 3.62 -0.25
C ALA A 85 12.57 2.89 0.14
N CYS A 86 13.56 3.60 0.70
CA CYS A 86 14.79 3.01 1.24
C CYS A 86 14.49 2.05 2.39
N LEU A 87 13.64 2.47 3.33
CA LEU A 87 13.28 1.70 4.51
C LEU A 87 12.51 0.43 4.14
N ILE A 88 11.54 0.54 3.24
CA ILE A 88 10.74 -0.58 2.74
C ILE A 88 11.61 -1.52 1.88
N GLY A 89 12.54 -0.96 1.10
CA GLY A 89 13.28 -1.69 0.08
C GLY A 89 12.43 -1.98 -1.18
N ALA A 90 11.41 -1.16 -1.45
CA ALA A 90 10.53 -1.31 -2.60
C ALA A 90 9.96 0.05 -3.04
N VAL A 91 9.78 0.21 -4.34
CA VAL A 91 9.24 1.41 -5.00
C VAL A 91 7.92 1.04 -5.68
N ASN A 92 6.85 1.77 -5.39
CA ASN A 92 5.60 1.66 -6.14
C ASN A 92 5.35 2.85 -7.06
N THR A 93 6.13 3.92 -6.93
CA THR A 93 5.96 5.17 -7.71
C THR A 93 7.33 5.72 -8.09
N VAL A 94 7.57 5.87 -9.39
CA VAL A 94 8.74 6.57 -9.95
C VAL A 94 8.29 7.93 -10.44
N VAL A 95 9.03 8.96 -10.08
CA VAL A 95 8.78 10.36 -10.48
C VAL A 95 9.93 10.84 -11.34
N ASN A 96 9.62 11.44 -12.48
CA ASN A 96 10.60 12.08 -13.34
C ASN A 96 10.68 13.59 -13.04
N ARG A 97 11.76 14.00 -12.40
CA ARG A 97 12.10 15.41 -12.15
C ARG A 97 13.20 15.83 -13.13
N GLU A 98 12.78 16.34 -14.29
CA GLU A 98 13.71 16.86 -15.32
C GLU A 98 14.81 15.84 -15.72
N GLY A 99 14.44 14.58 -15.86
CA GLY A 99 15.35 13.49 -16.20
C GLY A 99 15.94 12.74 -15.00
N THR A 100 15.82 13.25 -13.78
CA THR A 100 16.17 12.52 -12.55
C THR A 100 14.99 11.64 -12.13
N LEU A 101 15.20 10.33 -12.03
CA LEU A 101 14.18 9.36 -11.60
C LEU A 101 14.29 9.10 -10.11
N ILE A 102 13.26 9.49 -9.39
CA ILE A 102 13.19 9.32 -7.94
C ILE A 102 12.13 8.28 -7.60
N GLY A 103 12.52 7.26 -6.84
CA GLY A 103 11.63 6.20 -6.38
C GLY A 103 10.98 6.52 -5.03
N TYR A 104 9.66 6.37 -4.98
CA TYR A 104 8.85 6.55 -3.77
C TYR A 104 8.06 5.27 -3.48
N ASN A 105 7.58 5.16 -2.24
CA ASN A 105 6.57 4.18 -1.89
C ASN A 105 5.38 4.86 -1.21
N THR A 106 4.27 4.96 -1.92
CA THR A 106 3.05 5.66 -1.48
C THR A 106 2.05 4.75 -0.77
N ASP A 107 2.32 3.43 -0.70
CA ASP A 107 1.36 2.45 -0.15
C ASP A 107 1.07 2.70 1.33
N GLY A 108 2.11 2.94 2.14
CA GLY A 108 1.96 3.18 3.58
C GLY A 108 1.22 4.49 3.89
N LYS A 109 1.60 5.59 3.23
CA LYS A 109 0.89 6.87 3.33
C LYS A 109 -0.57 6.74 2.91
N GLY A 110 -0.82 6.06 1.78
CA GLY A 110 -2.17 5.78 1.29
C GLY A 110 -3.01 4.99 2.29
N PHE A 111 -2.41 3.99 2.93
CA PHE A 111 -3.08 3.22 3.98
C PHE A 111 -3.51 4.12 5.15
N PHE A 112 -2.59 4.86 5.78
CA PHE A 112 -2.94 5.69 6.94
C PHE A 112 -3.88 6.85 6.60
N LYS A 113 -3.80 7.44 5.41
CA LYS A 113 -4.77 8.43 4.91
C LYS A 113 -6.17 7.84 4.70
N SER A 114 -6.29 6.54 4.49
CA SER A 114 -7.59 5.86 4.34
C SER A 114 -8.33 5.64 5.66
N LEU A 115 -7.64 5.75 6.80
CA LEU A 115 -8.21 5.50 8.12
C LEU A 115 -8.89 6.79 8.64
N PRO A 116 -10.23 6.83 8.77
CA PRO A 116 -10.93 8.04 9.16
C PRO A 116 -10.59 8.44 10.60
N SER A 117 -10.09 9.67 10.77
CA SER A 117 -9.77 10.26 12.07
C SER A 117 -8.75 9.47 12.92
N PHE A 118 -8.08 8.48 12.36
CA PHE A 118 -7.07 7.69 13.06
C PHE A 118 -5.66 8.21 12.77
N LYS A 119 -4.87 8.38 13.82
CA LYS A 119 -3.44 8.70 13.73
C LYS A 119 -2.64 7.65 14.50
N ILE A 120 -1.65 7.07 13.83
CA ILE A 120 -0.83 5.98 14.39
C ILE A 120 0.17 6.44 15.46
N SER A 121 0.50 7.74 15.50
CA SER A 121 1.47 8.28 16.47
C SER A 121 1.11 7.89 17.89
N ARG A 122 2.10 7.32 18.61
CA ARG A 122 2.00 6.80 19.99
C ARG A 122 0.98 5.67 20.17
N LYS A 123 0.54 5.02 19.08
CA LYS A 123 -0.41 3.92 19.07
C LYS A 123 0.31 2.57 18.95
N ARG A 124 -0.42 1.48 19.19
CA ARG A 124 0.06 0.10 19.07
C ARG A 124 -0.58 -0.57 17.87
N LEU A 125 0.26 -1.15 17.02
CA LEU A 125 -0.14 -1.83 15.78
C LEU A 125 0.07 -3.33 15.89
N VAL A 126 -0.96 -4.11 15.59
CA VAL A 126 -0.85 -5.54 15.29
C VAL A 126 -1.00 -5.72 13.78
N LEU A 127 -0.01 -6.32 13.15
CA LEU A 127 0.08 -6.49 11.71
C LEU A 127 0.17 -7.96 11.34
N LEU A 128 -0.81 -8.46 10.60
CA LEU A 128 -0.84 -9.83 10.09
C LEU A 128 -0.17 -9.86 8.71
N GLY A 129 0.94 -10.60 8.61
CA GLY A 129 1.72 -10.74 7.38
C GLY A 129 2.98 -9.88 7.31
N ALA A 130 3.87 -10.20 6.36
CA ALA A 130 5.14 -9.50 6.12
C ALA A 130 5.42 -9.30 4.60
N GLY A 131 4.37 -9.26 3.78
CA GLY A 131 4.45 -8.98 2.34
C GLY A 131 4.69 -7.49 2.05
N GLY A 132 4.64 -7.11 0.77
CA GLY A 132 4.90 -5.73 0.33
C GLY A 132 4.01 -4.68 1.00
N ALA A 133 2.69 -4.94 1.12
CA ALA A 133 1.77 -4.04 1.81
C ALA A 133 2.10 -3.93 3.31
N ALA A 134 2.38 -5.08 3.97
CA ALA A 134 2.76 -5.10 5.37
C ALA A 134 4.04 -4.29 5.64
N LYS A 135 5.08 -4.46 4.81
CA LYS A 135 6.33 -3.68 4.89
C LYS A 135 6.08 -2.19 4.73
N ALA A 136 5.22 -1.79 3.79
CA ALA A 136 4.89 -0.38 3.57
C ALA A 136 4.13 0.24 4.78
N ILE A 137 3.15 -0.47 5.33
CA ILE A 137 2.40 -0.06 6.51
C ILE A 137 3.33 0.04 7.73
N LEU A 138 4.18 -0.96 7.95
CA LEU A 138 5.15 -1.00 9.04
C LEU A 138 6.12 0.18 8.97
N ALA A 139 6.75 0.40 7.81
CA ALA A 139 7.70 1.49 7.64
C ALA A 139 7.05 2.86 7.86
N GLN A 140 5.87 3.09 7.27
CA GLN A 140 5.15 4.35 7.47
C GLN A 140 4.71 4.53 8.92
N ALA A 141 4.27 3.47 9.62
CA ALA A 141 3.91 3.55 11.03
C ALA A 141 5.11 4.02 11.90
N ILE A 142 6.31 3.53 11.60
CA ILE A 142 7.54 3.95 12.29
C ILE A 142 7.83 5.43 12.02
N LEU A 143 7.78 5.86 10.76
CA LEU A 143 7.99 7.25 10.37
C LEU A 143 6.97 8.20 11.01
N ASP A 144 5.73 7.74 11.22
CA ASP A 144 4.64 8.49 11.85
C ASP A 144 4.66 8.40 13.39
N GLY A 145 5.64 7.73 13.99
CA GLY A 145 5.86 7.70 15.44
C GLY A 145 4.96 6.72 16.20
N VAL A 146 4.70 5.54 15.64
CA VAL A 146 4.07 4.42 16.35
C VAL A 146 4.82 4.07 17.64
N SER A 147 4.12 3.61 18.68
CA SER A 147 4.79 3.23 19.95
C SER A 147 5.25 1.78 19.98
N GLN A 148 4.50 0.88 19.34
CA GLN A 148 4.81 -0.55 19.29
C GLN A 148 4.22 -1.19 18.04
N ILE A 149 4.93 -2.16 17.46
CA ILE A 149 4.46 -2.98 16.34
C ILE A 149 4.69 -4.45 16.69
N SER A 150 3.62 -5.24 16.65
CA SER A 150 3.67 -6.71 16.73
C SER A 150 3.30 -7.28 15.36
N VAL A 151 4.23 -7.99 14.74
CA VAL A 151 4.05 -8.63 13.43
C VAL A 151 3.80 -10.11 13.63
N PHE A 152 2.70 -10.60 13.09
CA PHE A 152 2.32 -12.01 13.12
C PHE A 152 2.43 -12.62 11.72
N VAL A 153 3.24 -13.67 11.60
CA VAL A 153 3.41 -14.45 10.37
C VAL A 153 3.32 -15.94 10.67
N ARG A 154 3.02 -16.76 9.68
CA ARG A 154 3.09 -18.21 9.84
C ARG A 154 4.49 -18.61 10.31
N SER A 155 4.60 -19.60 11.19
CA SER A 155 5.88 -20.13 11.71
C SER A 155 6.90 -20.39 10.59
N SER A 156 6.44 -20.92 9.45
CA SER A 156 7.27 -21.18 8.27
C SER A 156 7.82 -19.92 7.59
N SER A 157 7.30 -18.74 7.90
CA SER A 157 7.72 -17.44 7.32
C SER A 157 8.61 -16.62 8.26
N MET A 158 8.78 -17.03 9.51
CA MET A 158 9.52 -16.24 10.51
C MET A 158 10.98 -16.02 10.10
N GLU A 159 11.68 -17.08 9.71
CA GLU A 159 13.09 -16.98 9.30
C GLU A 159 13.30 -16.08 8.09
N LYS A 160 12.36 -16.07 7.16
CA LYS A 160 12.38 -15.16 5.99
C LYS A 160 12.08 -13.71 6.37
N THR A 161 11.27 -13.49 7.42
CA THR A 161 10.85 -12.15 7.84
C THR A 161 11.90 -11.45 8.71
N ARG A 162 12.62 -12.21 9.55
CA ARG A 162 13.60 -11.70 10.52
C ARG A 162 14.64 -10.74 9.93
N PRO A 163 15.33 -11.04 8.80
CA PRO A 163 16.35 -10.15 8.25
C PRO A 163 15.81 -8.76 7.88
N TYR A 164 14.56 -8.67 7.42
CA TYR A 164 13.94 -7.38 7.15
C TYR A 164 13.71 -6.57 8.44
N LEU A 165 13.22 -7.20 9.51
CA LEU A 165 12.99 -6.53 10.78
C LEU A 165 14.29 -6.10 11.46
N GLU A 166 15.35 -6.89 11.34
CA GLU A 166 16.70 -6.53 11.79
C GLU A 166 17.24 -5.31 11.02
N LYS A 167 17.04 -5.26 9.69
CA LYS A 167 17.37 -4.08 8.89
C LYS A 167 16.62 -2.84 9.40
N ILE A 168 15.30 -2.95 9.66
CA ILE A 168 14.48 -1.88 10.23
C ILE A 168 15.08 -1.39 11.55
N GLN A 169 15.35 -2.29 12.48
CA GLN A 169 15.91 -1.96 13.79
C GLN A 169 17.27 -1.28 13.66
N ASN A 170 18.16 -1.79 12.80
CA ASN A 170 19.48 -1.20 12.58
C ASN A 170 19.43 0.19 11.94
N THR A 171 18.41 0.44 11.09
CA THR A 171 18.28 1.72 10.38
C THR A 171 17.59 2.79 11.23
N THR A 172 16.55 2.40 11.99
CA THR A 172 15.66 3.35 12.69
C THR A 172 15.82 3.35 14.20
N GLY A 173 16.48 2.35 14.76
CA GLY A 173 16.48 2.07 16.21
C GLY A 173 15.15 1.49 16.74
N PHE A 174 14.11 1.37 15.90
CA PHE A 174 12.80 0.89 16.32
C PHE A 174 12.76 -0.64 16.30
N ARG A 175 12.43 -1.23 17.46
CA ARG A 175 12.26 -2.68 17.59
C ARG A 175 10.84 -3.09 17.22
N VAL A 176 10.75 -4.09 16.33
CA VAL A 176 9.49 -4.74 15.95
C VAL A 176 9.44 -6.12 16.55
N ASP A 177 8.35 -6.45 17.23
CA ASP A 177 8.15 -7.78 17.80
C ASP A 177 7.61 -8.73 16.72
N LEU A 178 8.21 -9.93 16.60
CA LEU A 178 7.85 -10.93 15.58
C LEU A 178 7.37 -12.22 16.27
N PHE A 179 6.14 -12.61 15.95
CA PHE A 179 5.48 -13.77 16.53
C PHE A 179 4.96 -14.74 15.46
N ALA A 180 4.80 -16.00 15.87
CA ALA A 180 4.10 -16.99 15.05
C ALA A 180 2.59 -16.75 15.12
N LEU A 181 1.92 -16.79 13.97
CA LEU A 181 0.46 -16.62 13.88
C LEU A 181 -0.29 -17.76 14.60
N GLU A 182 0.35 -18.89 14.76
CA GLU A 182 -0.16 -20.06 15.46
C GLU A 182 -0.12 -19.93 17.00
N ASP A 183 0.61 -18.95 17.53
CA ASP A 183 0.60 -18.60 18.95
C ASP A 183 -0.63 -17.75 19.29
N ILE A 184 -1.73 -18.45 19.53
CA ILE A 184 -3.05 -17.81 19.74
C ILE A 184 -3.09 -17.00 21.03
N GLN A 185 -2.34 -17.41 22.07
CA GLN A 185 -2.28 -16.66 23.33
C GLN A 185 -1.57 -15.32 23.12
N GLU A 186 -0.38 -15.32 22.50
CA GLU A 186 0.36 -14.10 22.23
C GLU A 186 -0.40 -13.18 21.27
N LEU A 187 -1.12 -13.75 20.28
CA LEU A 187 -1.98 -13.00 19.36
C LEU A 187 -3.12 -12.29 20.13
N GLN A 188 -3.80 -13.00 21.06
CA GLN A 188 -4.86 -12.42 21.87
C GLN A 188 -4.32 -11.31 22.78
N ASP A 189 -3.17 -11.53 23.41
CA ASP A 189 -2.56 -10.56 24.34
C ASP A 189 -2.11 -9.30 23.61
N SER A 190 -1.49 -9.45 22.42
CA SER A 190 -1.11 -8.34 21.56
C SER A 190 -2.33 -7.55 21.06
N ILE A 191 -3.39 -8.23 20.61
CA ILE A 191 -4.64 -7.60 20.13
C ILE A 191 -5.33 -6.84 21.27
N THR A 192 -5.33 -7.40 22.48
CA THR A 192 -5.96 -6.78 23.66
C THR A 192 -5.35 -5.40 23.98
N GLN A 193 -4.09 -5.20 23.64
CA GLN A 193 -3.36 -3.95 23.88
C GLN A 193 -3.29 -3.03 22.65
N ALA A 194 -3.78 -3.48 21.49
CA ALA A 194 -3.65 -2.77 20.23
C ALA A 194 -4.67 -1.64 20.06
N ASP A 195 -4.31 -0.63 19.29
CA ASP A 195 -5.21 0.40 18.79
C ASP A 195 -5.66 0.10 17.34
N LEU A 196 -4.84 -0.64 16.60
CA LEU A 196 -5.08 -0.99 15.20
C LEU A 196 -4.63 -2.42 14.92
N LEU A 197 -5.54 -3.22 14.36
CA LEU A 197 -5.27 -4.56 13.83
C LEU A 197 -5.41 -4.54 12.31
N VAL A 198 -4.38 -4.97 11.58
CA VAL A 198 -4.36 -4.94 10.13
C VAL A 198 -4.12 -6.33 9.55
N ASN A 199 -5.02 -6.81 8.70
CA ASN A 199 -4.74 -7.92 7.80
C ASN A 199 -4.02 -7.38 6.54
N ALA A 200 -2.73 -7.67 6.43
CA ALA A 200 -1.91 -7.38 5.25
C ALA A 200 -1.46 -8.65 4.52
N THR A 201 -2.24 -9.72 4.66
CA THR A 201 -2.10 -10.98 3.92
C THR A 201 -3.10 -11.03 2.76
N SER A 202 -3.00 -12.08 1.94
CA SER A 202 -4.01 -12.40 0.92
C SER A 202 -5.16 -13.28 1.45
N VAL A 203 -5.15 -13.66 2.73
CA VAL A 203 -6.19 -14.51 3.32
C VAL A 203 -7.48 -13.71 3.47
N GLY A 204 -8.54 -14.20 2.83
CA GLY A 204 -9.84 -13.52 2.72
C GLY A 204 -10.17 -13.01 1.31
N MET A 205 -9.19 -12.99 0.36
CA MET A 205 -9.45 -12.66 -1.05
C MET A 205 -10.39 -13.67 -1.74
N ASP A 206 -10.46 -14.88 -1.24
CA ASP A 206 -11.38 -15.93 -1.70
C ASP A 206 -12.82 -15.76 -1.19
N GLY A 207 -13.07 -14.74 -0.36
CA GLY A 207 -14.36 -14.44 0.23
C GLY A 207 -14.82 -15.42 1.35
N SER A 208 -13.96 -16.36 1.76
CA SER A 208 -14.31 -17.42 2.73
C SER A 208 -13.29 -17.63 3.85
N SER A 209 -12.01 -17.44 3.57
CA SER A 209 -10.93 -17.68 4.53
C SER A 209 -10.80 -16.59 5.58
N GLN A 210 -10.39 -16.99 6.81
CA GLN A 210 -10.11 -16.08 7.92
C GLN A 210 -8.60 -16.05 8.21
N PRO A 211 -7.99 -14.87 8.39
CA PRO A 211 -6.57 -14.76 8.70
C PRO A 211 -6.22 -15.20 10.13
N ILE A 212 -7.17 -15.09 11.07
CA ILE A 212 -7.02 -15.46 12.49
C ILE A 212 -8.29 -16.17 12.99
N PRO A 213 -8.21 -16.96 14.07
CA PRO A 213 -9.38 -17.63 14.62
C PRO A 213 -10.47 -16.66 15.08
N THR A 214 -11.73 -17.02 14.83
CA THR A 214 -12.91 -16.25 15.26
C THR A 214 -13.16 -16.27 16.78
N SER A 215 -12.44 -17.12 17.51
CA SER A 215 -12.45 -17.16 18.98
C SER A 215 -11.70 -16.00 19.65
N ILE A 216 -10.88 -15.26 18.90
CA ILE A 216 -10.21 -14.04 19.36
C ILE A 216 -11.27 -13.00 19.75
N VAL A 217 -11.09 -12.38 20.90
CA VAL A 217 -11.95 -11.30 21.41
C VAL A 217 -11.30 -9.96 21.11
N LEU A 218 -12.02 -9.09 20.42
CA LEU A 218 -11.53 -7.76 20.06
C LEU A 218 -11.89 -6.72 21.13
N PRO A 219 -10.95 -5.86 21.57
CA PRO A 219 -11.27 -4.72 22.41
C PRO A 219 -12.24 -3.76 21.72
N GLU A 220 -13.17 -3.17 22.46
CA GLU A 220 -14.22 -2.28 21.95
C GLU A 220 -13.70 -1.11 21.09
N LYS A 221 -12.53 -0.54 21.45
CA LYS A 221 -11.95 0.63 20.77
C LYS A 221 -10.96 0.28 19.66
N LEU A 222 -10.73 -1.01 19.40
CA LEU A 222 -9.80 -1.45 18.38
C LEU A 222 -10.36 -1.12 16.99
N MET A 223 -9.56 -0.44 16.17
CA MET A 223 -9.83 -0.30 14.75
C MET A 223 -9.30 -1.53 14.02
N VAL A 224 -10.07 -2.07 13.08
CA VAL A 224 -9.68 -3.24 12.26
C VAL A 224 -9.62 -2.83 10.81
N ALA A 225 -8.51 -3.13 10.14
CA ALA A 225 -8.34 -2.83 8.72
C ALA A 225 -7.90 -4.06 7.93
N ASP A 226 -8.32 -4.12 6.69
CA ASP A 226 -7.90 -5.14 5.72
C ASP A 226 -7.37 -4.46 4.46
N VAL A 227 -6.21 -4.87 3.95
CA VAL A 227 -5.68 -4.32 2.69
C VAL A 227 -6.42 -4.88 1.46
N ILE A 228 -7.24 -5.91 1.64
CA ILE A 228 -8.07 -6.48 0.59
C ILE A 228 -9.23 -5.52 0.30
N TYR A 229 -9.47 -5.24 -0.98
CA TYR A 229 -10.59 -4.41 -1.44
C TYR A 229 -11.60 -5.20 -2.27
N GLN A 230 -11.27 -6.42 -2.67
CA GLN A 230 -12.17 -7.33 -3.38
C GLN A 230 -11.98 -8.75 -2.83
N PRO A 231 -13.02 -9.31 -2.19
CA PRO A 231 -14.38 -8.77 -2.00
C PRO A 231 -14.38 -7.49 -1.15
N PHE A 232 -15.42 -6.65 -1.31
CA PHE A 232 -15.55 -5.38 -0.58
C PHE A 232 -15.66 -5.59 0.94
N GLU A 233 -16.31 -6.66 1.36
CA GLU A 233 -16.36 -7.11 2.75
C GLU A 233 -15.77 -8.52 2.85
N THR A 234 -14.57 -8.61 3.43
CA THR A 234 -13.94 -9.91 3.72
C THR A 234 -14.57 -10.57 4.95
N PRO A 235 -14.45 -11.90 5.12
CA PRO A 235 -14.87 -12.59 6.34
C PRO A 235 -14.27 -11.97 7.61
N PHE A 236 -13.01 -11.49 7.54
CA PHE A 236 -12.31 -10.82 8.62
C PHE A 236 -12.98 -9.50 9.04
N LEU A 237 -13.34 -8.65 8.09
CA LEU A 237 -14.03 -7.39 8.38
C LEU A 237 -15.46 -7.61 8.88
N LYS A 238 -16.17 -8.59 8.30
CA LYS A 238 -17.51 -8.99 8.77
C LYS A 238 -17.46 -9.49 10.22
N TRP A 239 -16.49 -10.32 10.55
CA TRP A 239 -16.28 -10.82 11.91
C TRP A 239 -15.98 -9.69 12.88
N ALA A 240 -15.09 -8.75 12.55
CA ALA A 240 -14.78 -7.59 13.38
C ALA A 240 -16.01 -6.69 13.61
N ARG A 241 -16.79 -6.44 12.58
CA ARG A 241 -18.02 -5.64 12.66
C ARG A 241 -19.06 -6.31 13.56
N ASN A 242 -19.18 -7.64 13.51
CA ASN A 242 -20.09 -8.39 14.40
C ASN A 242 -19.69 -8.31 15.88
N GLN A 243 -18.43 -7.99 16.20
CA GLN A 243 -17.96 -7.69 17.55
C GLN A 243 -18.12 -6.21 17.94
N GLY A 244 -18.67 -5.36 17.04
CA GLY A 244 -18.89 -3.93 17.29
C GLY A 244 -17.73 -3.03 16.89
N ASN A 245 -16.66 -3.57 16.29
CA ASN A 245 -15.47 -2.81 15.94
C ASN A 245 -15.64 -2.03 14.62
N GLN A 246 -15.04 -0.84 14.57
CA GLN A 246 -14.89 -0.12 13.29
C GLN A 246 -14.00 -0.91 12.37
N SER A 247 -14.48 -1.17 11.15
CA SER A 247 -13.76 -1.97 10.16
C SER A 247 -13.65 -1.26 8.81
N ILE A 248 -12.47 -1.34 8.19
CA ILE A 248 -12.11 -0.61 6.97
C ILE A 248 -11.43 -1.55 5.98
N ASN A 249 -11.89 -1.52 4.72
CA ASN A 249 -11.30 -2.31 3.63
C ASN A 249 -10.18 -1.57 2.87
N GLY A 250 -9.50 -2.28 1.98
CA GLY A 250 -8.35 -1.78 1.23
C GLY A 250 -8.65 -0.78 0.11
N LEU A 251 -9.92 -0.48 -0.20
CA LEU A 251 -10.27 0.42 -1.31
C LEU A 251 -9.75 1.85 -1.05
N GLY A 252 -9.80 2.29 0.22
CA GLY A 252 -9.23 3.58 0.61
C GLY A 252 -7.72 3.63 0.38
N MET A 253 -6.98 2.59 0.79
CA MET A 253 -5.54 2.49 0.54
C MET A 253 -5.23 2.58 -0.96
N LEU A 254 -6.00 1.89 -1.80
CA LEU A 254 -5.85 1.92 -3.26
C LEU A 254 -6.05 3.34 -3.82
N LEU A 255 -7.04 4.09 -3.34
CA LEU A 255 -7.30 5.46 -3.78
C LEU A 255 -6.20 6.41 -3.29
N TYR A 256 -5.88 6.40 -2.00
CA TYR A 256 -4.98 7.39 -1.43
C TYR A 256 -3.51 7.18 -1.84
N GLN A 257 -3.05 5.93 -2.09
CA GLN A 257 -1.72 5.73 -2.68
C GLN A 257 -1.62 6.30 -4.10
N ALA A 258 -2.72 6.23 -4.87
CA ALA A 258 -2.78 6.86 -6.19
C ALA A 258 -2.84 8.39 -6.08
N ALA A 259 -3.52 8.94 -5.06
CA ALA A 259 -3.54 10.38 -4.81
C ALA A 259 -2.15 10.92 -4.47
N GLU A 260 -1.38 10.23 -3.63
CA GLU A 260 0.03 10.57 -3.35
C GLU A 260 0.89 10.56 -4.62
N ALA A 261 0.77 9.51 -5.44
CA ALA A 261 1.51 9.42 -6.70
C ALA A 261 1.12 10.56 -7.67
N PHE A 262 -0.15 10.87 -7.78
CA PHE A 262 -0.67 11.95 -8.63
C PHE A 262 -0.12 13.32 -8.20
N GLU A 263 -0.12 13.62 -6.90
CA GLU A 263 0.42 14.86 -6.35
C GLU A 263 1.94 14.96 -6.58
N LEU A 264 2.67 13.86 -6.38
CA LEU A 264 4.10 13.79 -6.69
C LEU A 264 4.39 14.10 -8.16
N TRP A 265 3.57 13.66 -9.11
CA TRP A 265 3.77 13.88 -10.54
C TRP A 265 3.36 15.28 -11.00
N THR A 266 2.25 15.79 -10.48
CA THR A 266 1.59 16.97 -11.05
C THR A 266 1.72 18.22 -10.18
N GLY A 267 2.05 18.07 -8.90
CA GLY A 267 1.99 19.11 -7.89
C GLY A 267 0.55 19.54 -7.54
N LYS A 268 -0.47 18.78 -8.01
CA LYS A 268 -1.88 19.06 -7.73
C LYS A 268 -2.48 17.98 -6.86
N GLU A 269 -3.35 18.36 -5.95
CA GLU A 269 -4.14 17.44 -5.13
C GLU A 269 -5.15 16.68 -6.00
N MET A 270 -5.26 15.37 -5.79
CA MET A 270 -6.29 14.55 -6.43
C MET A 270 -7.65 14.78 -5.75
N PRO A 271 -8.73 14.99 -6.49
CA PRO A 271 -10.08 15.15 -5.92
C PRO A 271 -10.64 13.80 -5.42
N THR A 272 -10.09 13.31 -4.31
CA THR A 272 -10.34 11.96 -3.78
C THR A 272 -11.80 11.69 -3.47
N ASN A 273 -12.56 12.69 -2.98
CA ASN A 273 -13.98 12.53 -2.69
C ASN A 273 -14.80 12.21 -3.95
N GLN A 274 -14.52 12.90 -5.05
CA GLN A 274 -15.20 12.65 -6.33
C GLN A 274 -14.85 11.27 -6.86
N ILE A 275 -13.57 10.87 -6.83
CA ILE A 275 -13.11 9.58 -7.33
C ILE A 275 -13.61 8.43 -6.43
N TRP A 276 -13.71 8.67 -5.11
CA TRP A 276 -14.27 7.72 -4.17
C TRP A 276 -15.72 7.33 -4.53
N GLU A 277 -16.56 8.32 -4.86
CA GLU A 277 -17.93 8.02 -5.27
C GLU A 277 -17.98 7.20 -6.58
N LEU A 278 -17.10 7.48 -7.53
CA LEU A 278 -16.98 6.68 -8.76
C LEU A 278 -16.52 5.23 -8.49
N LEU A 279 -15.59 5.05 -7.54
CA LEU A 279 -15.10 3.73 -7.13
C LEU A 279 -16.19 2.91 -6.42
N LYS A 280 -16.96 3.54 -5.53
CA LYS A 280 -18.08 2.87 -4.86
C LYS A 280 -19.09 2.29 -5.88
N GLN A 281 -19.47 3.08 -6.88
CA GLN A 281 -20.39 2.63 -7.93
C GLN A 281 -19.88 1.42 -8.71
N LYS A 282 -18.55 1.22 -8.73
CA LYS A 282 -17.94 0.09 -9.44
C LYS A 282 -17.81 -1.17 -8.58
N TYR A 283 -17.67 -1.03 -7.25
CA TYR A 283 -17.37 -2.15 -6.33
C TYR A 283 -18.49 -2.49 -5.34
N GLN A 284 -19.53 -1.67 -5.24
CA GLN A 284 -20.79 -1.94 -4.53
C GLN A 284 -21.90 -2.35 -5.49
#